data_351892db8cb7de2109860d70a085ba31
#
_entry.id   351892db8cb7de2109860d70a085ba31
#
_cell.length_a   1.000
_cell.length_b   1.000
_cell.length_c   1.000
_cell.angle_alpha   90.00
_cell.angle_beta   90.00
_cell.angle_gamma   90.00
#
_symmetry.space_group_name_H-M   'P 1'
#
loop_
_entity.id
_entity.type
_entity.pdbx_description
1 polymer ?
#
loop_
_entity_poly.entity_id
_entity_poly.type
_entity_poly.pdbx_seq_one_letter_code
_entity_poly.pdbx_strand_id
1 'polypeptide(L)'
;GALWIIGNEGVNKPTWEAVNHGWWTGVDSDVCLTPIKDKVYQVTLTVGKQLRATDVNFKFFGQANWGIEFKGQDNSHLISTDSEVFGIGDGNGHDNGNVYLKDGVELKDGETYVLTVDLTAGVDKAVLKVEKK
;
A
#
# COMPACT_ATOMS: atom_id res chain seq x y z
N GLY A 1 -7.93 -14.23 -4.04
CA GLY A 1 -6.64 -13.62 -3.90
C GLY A 1 -6.54 -12.60 -2.80
N ALA A 2 -5.37 -12.10 -2.66
CA ALA A 2 -5.05 -11.02 -1.74
C ALA A 2 -4.12 -10.04 -2.44
N LEU A 3 -4.03 -8.84 -1.92
CA LEU A 3 -3.02 -7.88 -2.31
C LEU A 3 -2.01 -7.74 -1.18
N TRP A 4 -0.80 -7.37 -1.51
CA TRP A 4 0.32 -7.30 -0.58
C TRP A 4 0.99 -5.94 -0.66
N ILE A 5 1.60 -5.53 0.43
CA ILE A 5 2.43 -4.33 0.47
C ILE A 5 3.89 -4.73 0.54
N ILE A 6 4.69 -4.15 -0.35
CA ILE A 6 6.15 -4.19 -0.25
C ILE A 6 6.61 -2.75 -0.12
N GLY A 7 7.36 -2.47 0.92
CA GLY A 7 7.74 -1.10 1.18
C GLY A 7 9.05 -0.95 1.94
N ASN A 8 9.39 0.29 2.13
CA ASN A 8 10.53 0.63 2.93
C ASN A 8 10.29 0.22 4.38
N GLU A 9 11.37 0.16 5.11
CA GLU A 9 11.37 -0.16 6.50
C GLU A 9 10.51 0.82 7.29
N GLY A 10 9.44 0.32 7.89
CA GLY A 10 8.68 1.05 8.88
C GLY A 10 9.29 0.83 10.26
N VAL A 11 8.47 0.85 11.30
CA VAL A 11 8.96 0.50 12.64
C VAL A 11 9.26 -1.00 12.72
N ASN A 12 8.35 -1.80 12.24
CA ASN A 12 8.50 -3.25 12.18
C ASN A 12 8.29 -3.79 10.77
N LYS A 13 7.24 -3.40 10.17
CA LYS A 13 6.77 -3.85 8.85
C LYS A 13 6.08 -2.68 8.14
N PRO A 14 5.99 -2.70 6.83
CA PRO A 14 6.61 -3.63 5.91
C PRO A 14 8.10 -3.31 5.67
N THR A 15 8.86 -4.32 5.26
CA THR A 15 10.24 -4.15 4.82
C THR A 15 10.45 -4.85 3.49
N TRP A 16 11.42 -4.38 2.71
CA TRP A 16 11.77 -5.05 1.45
C TRP A 16 12.27 -6.47 1.70
N GLU A 17 13.06 -6.68 2.75
CA GLU A 17 13.61 -7.96 3.11
C GLU A 17 12.53 -8.94 3.55
N ALA A 18 11.55 -8.44 4.28
CA ALA A 18 10.46 -9.28 4.77
C ALA A 18 9.75 -9.99 3.64
N VAL A 19 9.45 -9.28 2.56
CA VAL A 19 8.79 -9.87 1.41
C VAL A 19 9.70 -10.84 0.68
N ASN A 20 10.94 -10.47 0.50
CA ASN A 20 11.89 -11.30 -0.23
C ASN A 20 12.22 -12.62 0.47
N HIS A 21 11.99 -12.68 1.76
CA HIS A 21 12.19 -13.91 2.54
C HIS A 21 10.97 -14.84 2.51
N GLY A 22 9.90 -14.44 1.84
CA GLY A 22 8.75 -15.30 1.60
C GLY A 22 7.96 -15.68 2.84
N TRP A 23 8.04 -14.90 3.91
CA TRP A 23 7.34 -15.22 5.15
C TRP A 23 6.02 -14.48 5.35
N TRP A 24 5.35 -14.24 4.25
CA TRP A 24 4.00 -13.68 4.22
C TRP A 24 2.97 -14.79 4.41
N THR A 25 2.91 -15.30 5.62
CA THR A 25 1.89 -16.27 6.02
C THR A 25 0.96 -15.61 7.02
N GLY A 26 -0.11 -16.28 7.40
CA GLY A 26 -1.18 -15.67 8.19
C GLY A 26 -0.73 -14.82 9.36
N VAL A 27 0.31 -15.23 10.08
CA VAL A 27 0.79 -14.51 11.28
C VAL A 27 1.55 -13.24 10.92
N ASP A 28 2.27 -13.27 9.81
CA ASP A 28 3.15 -12.18 9.39
C ASP A 28 2.49 -11.30 8.33
N SER A 29 1.18 -11.36 8.23
CA SER A 29 0.41 -10.71 7.18
C SER A 29 -0.16 -9.35 7.58
N ASP A 30 0.48 -8.66 8.51
CA ASP A 30 0.04 -7.32 8.95
C ASP A 30 -0.10 -6.33 7.78
N VAL A 31 0.58 -6.60 6.69
CA VAL A 31 0.57 -5.77 5.48
C VAL A 31 -0.08 -6.47 4.30
N CYS A 32 -0.72 -7.60 4.52
CA CYS A 32 -1.53 -8.26 3.53
C CYS A 32 -2.94 -7.66 3.56
N LEU A 33 -3.43 -7.26 2.40
CA LEU A 33 -4.80 -6.79 2.29
C LEU A 33 -5.70 -8.00 2.11
N THR A 34 -6.77 -8.05 2.89
CA THR A 34 -7.75 -9.12 2.82
C THR A 34 -9.01 -8.65 2.12
N PRO A 35 -9.71 -9.54 1.41
CA PRO A 35 -10.97 -9.18 0.76
C PRO A 35 -12.04 -8.89 1.81
N ILE A 36 -12.70 -7.75 1.67
CA ILE A 36 -13.89 -7.39 2.47
C ILE A 36 -15.17 -7.64 1.69
N LYS A 37 -15.06 -7.72 0.38
CA LYS A 37 -16.07 -8.19 -0.55
C LYS A 37 -15.38 -8.51 -1.87
N ASP A 38 -16.11 -8.97 -2.87
CA ASP A 38 -15.52 -9.33 -4.16
C ASP A 38 -14.74 -8.15 -4.76
N LYS A 39 -13.49 -8.39 -5.12
CA LYS A 39 -12.58 -7.42 -5.75
C LYS A 39 -12.26 -6.17 -4.92
N VAL A 40 -12.54 -6.18 -3.62
CA VAL A 40 -12.22 -5.07 -2.72
C VAL A 40 -11.40 -5.59 -1.55
N TYR A 41 -10.23 -5.02 -1.37
CA TYR A 41 -9.23 -5.49 -0.40
C TYR A 41 -8.89 -4.37 0.57
N GLN A 42 -8.61 -4.74 1.82
CA GLN A 42 -8.43 -3.76 2.88
C GLN A 42 -7.33 -4.16 3.86
N VAL A 43 -6.60 -3.16 4.34
CA VAL A 43 -5.64 -3.31 5.42
C VAL A 43 -5.76 -2.11 6.36
N THR A 44 -5.50 -2.35 7.63
CA THR A 44 -5.42 -1.31 8.64
C THR A 44 -3.98 -1.15 9.09
N LEU A 45 -3.45 0.06 8.99
CA LEU A 45 -2.07 0.36 9.34
C LEU A 45 -2.04 1.37 10.49
N THR A 46 -1.21 1.10 11.48
CA THR A 46 -1.01 1.99 12.62
C THR A 46 0.36 2.66 12.50
N VAL A 47 0.38 3.97 12.65
CA VAL A 47 1.62 4.74 12.63
C VAL A 47 2.48 4.35 13.83
N GLY A 48 3.73 4.03 13.56
CA GLY A 48 4.66 3.51 14.55
C GLY A 48 4.70 1.98 14.61
N LYS A 49 3.86 1.30 13.83
CA LYS A 49 3.87 -0.16 13.70
C LYS A 49 4.15 -0.57 12.26
N GLN A 50 3.15 -0.60 11.41
CA GLN A 50 3.33 -0.93 10.00
C GLN A 50 3.66 0.29 9.15
N LEU A 51 3.30 1.47 9.62
CA LEU A 51 3.40 2.71 8.87
C LEU A 51 4.38 3.66 9.58
N ARG A 52 5.31 4.23 8.81
CA ARG A 52 6.22 5.25 9.34
C ARG A 52 5.51 6.59 9.45
N ALA A 53 5.90 7.40 10.42
CA ALA A 53 5.39 8.76 10.57
C ALA A 53 5.88 9.69 9.45
N THR A 54 7.04 9.37 8.87
CA THR A 54 7.65 10.11 7.77
C THR A 54 8.20 9.13 6.74
N ASP A 55 8.55 9.62 5.56
CA ASP A 55 9.23 8.82 4.55
C ASP A 55 8.42 7.56 4.18
N VAL A 56 7.13 7.74 3.97
CA VAL A 56 6.26 6.65 3.52
C VAL A 56 6.64 6.26 2.09
N ASN A 57 6.88 4.97 1.88
CA ASN A 57 7.34 4.46 0.59
C ASN A 57 7.00 2.99 0.48
N PHE A 58 5.90 2.67 -0.19
CA PHE A 58 5.50 1.28 -0.43
C PHE A 58 4.65 1.19 -1.70
N LYS A 59 4.47 -0.03 -2.19
CA LYS A 59 3.63 -0.32 -3.35
C LYS A 59 2.70 -1.49 -3.06
N PHE A 60 1.66 -1.59 -3.85
CA PHE A 60 0.76 -2.73 -3.81
C PHE A 60 1.15 -3.76 -4.88
N PHE A 61 1.07 -5.02 -4.51
CA PHE A 61 1.43 -6.15 -5.35
C PHE A 61 0.31 -7.19 -5.36
N GLY A 62 0.13 -7.85 -6.49
CA GLY A 62 -0.83 -8.94 -6.63
C GLY A 62 -0.30 -10.30 -6.14
N GLN A 63 0.88 -10.33 -5.54
CA GLN A 63 1.48 -11.53 -4.95
C GLN A 63 2.40 -11.16 -3.79
N ALA A 64 2.73 -12.11 -2.95
CA ALA A 64 3.51 -11.90 -1.73
C ALA A 64 5.02 -11.75 -2.01
N ASN A 65 5.38 -11.37 -3.20
CA ASN A 65 6.77 -11.18 -3.63
C ASN A 65 6.78 -10.21 -4.81
N TRP A 66 7.96 -9.88 -5.30
CA TRP A 66 8.11 -9.03 -6.47
C TRP A 66 7.34 -9.60 -7.67
N GLY A 67 6.69 -8.74 -8.40
CA GLY A 67 5.87 -9.08 -9.55
C GLY A 67 4.41 -8.68 -9.37
N ILE A 68 3.67 -8.51 -10.45
CA ILE A 68 2.28 -8.04 -10.45
C ILE A 68 2.16 -6.73 -9.65
N GLU A 69 3.00 -5.79 -9.99
CA GLU A 69 3.13 -4.51 -9.33
C GLU A 69 2.07 -3.53 -9.84
N PHE A 70 1.38 -2.86 -8.93
CA PHE A 70 0.47 -1.77 -9.30
C PHE A 70 1.25 -0.47 -9.44
N LYS A 71 1.03 0.25 -10.53
CA LYS A 71 1.75 1.49 -10.84
C LYS A 71 0.78 2.63 -11.12
N GLY A 72 1.30 3.84 -11.17
CA GLY A 72 0.52 5.04 -11.47
C GLY A 72 0.33 5.29 -12.95
N GLN A 73 1.22 4.75 -13.79
CA GLN A 73 1.13 4.85 -15.24
C GLN A 73 1.93 3.74 -15.93
N ASP A 74 1.70 3.60 -17.23
CA ASP A 74 2.51 2.73 -18.12
C ASP A 74 2.63 1.30 -17.60
N ASN A 75 1.51 0.72 -17.18
CA ASN A 75 1.46 -0.64 -16.69
C ASN A 75 0.07 -1.24 -16.92
N SER A 76 0.00 -2.55 -16.98
CA SER A 76 -1.27 -3.27 -17.09
C SER A 76 -2.09 -3.25 -15.81
N HIS A 77 -1.45 -3.00 -14.67
CA HIS A 77 -2.09 -2.85 -13.37
C HIS A 77 -1.91 -1.42 -12.90
N LEU A 78 -2.97 -0.62 -13.00
CA LEU A 78 -2.93 0.79 -12.66
C LEU A 78 -3.74 1.08 -11.42
N ILE A 79 -3.21 1.97 -10.57
CA ILE A 79 -3.86 2.41 -9.35
C ILE A 79 -3.80 3.93 -9.25
N SER A 80 -4.88 4.50 -8.76
CA SER A 80 -5.00 5.94 -8.50
C SER A 80 -5.59 6.19 -7.13
N THR A 81 -5.49 7.41 -6.64
CA THR A 81 -6.10 7.81 -5.38
C THR A 81 -6.47 9.29 -5.41
N ASP A 82 -7.53 9.62 -4.70
CA ASP A 82 -7.90 11.01 -4.40
C ASP A 82 -7.62 11.37 -2.93
N SER A 83 -6.86 10.55 -2.23
CA SER A 83 -6.51 10.78 -0.82
C SER A 83 -5.81 12.13 -0.65
N GLU A 84 -6.14 12.83 0.44
CA GLU A 84 -5.43 14.05 0.84
C GLU A 84 -4.18 13.75 1.66
N VAL A 85 -4.01 12.50 2.09
CA VAL A 85 -2.88 12.04 2.92
C VAL A 85 -1.77 11.46 2.08
N PHE A 86 -2.11 10.53 1.20
CA PHE A 86 -1.15 9.81 0.38
C PHE A 86 -1.34 10.13 -1.10
N GLY A 87 -0.24 10.09 -1.84
CA GLY A 87 -0.25 10.12 -3.28
C GLY A 87 0.33 8.82 -3.85
N ILE A 88 0.12 8.61 -5.14
CA ILE A 88 0.70 7.49 -5.87
C ILE A 88 1.65 8.07 -6.92
N GLY A 89 2.91 7.65 -6.87
CA GLY A 89 3.93 8.11 -7.79
C GLY A 89 3.64 7.73 -9.23
N ASP A 90 4.02 8.61 -10.15
CA ASP A 90 3.86 8.42 -11.59
C ASP A 90 5.21 8.37 -12.33
N GLY A 91 6.31 8.36 -11.60
CA GLY A 91 7.65 8.40 -12.16
C GLY A 91 8.23 9.81 -12.26
N ASN A 92 7.48 10.83 -11.87
CA ASN A 92 7.93 12.22 -11.88
C ASN A 92 8.10 12.70 -10.43
N GLY A 93 9.29 12.56 -9.88
CA GLY A 93 9.59 12.93 -8.49
C GLY A 93 9.35 11.83 -7.49
N HIS A 94 8.50 10.87 -7.80
CA HIS A 94 8.25 9.67 -7.00
C HIS A 94 8.23 8.47 -7.92
N ASP A 95 8.79 7.35 -7.46
CA ASP A 95 8.80 6.12 -8.24
C ASP A 95 7.38 5.72 -8.64
N ASN A 96 7.26 5.24 -9.85
CA ASN A 96 5.98 4.85 -10.43
C ASN A 96 5.32 3.74 -9.61
N GLY A 97 4.18 4.07 -9.00
CA GLY A 97 3.42 3.17 -8.14
C GLY A 97 3.68 3.34 -6.64
N ASN A 98 4.73 4.04 -6.25
CA ASN A 98 4.99 4.27 -4.82
C ASN A 98 3.89 5.09 -4.18
N VAL A 99 3.40 4.59 -3.06
CA VAL A 99 2.57 5.38 -2.16
C VAL A 99 3.51 6.24 -1.33
N TYR A 100 3.29 7.52 -1.33
CA TYR A 100 4.10 8.49 -0.60
C TYR A 100 3.20 9.41 0.23
N LEU A 101 3.80 10.05 1.23
CA LEU A 101 3.11 11.02 2.07
C LEU A 101 3.08 12.38 1.34
N LYS A 102 1.89 12.95 1.18
CA LYS A 102 1.76 14.26 0.52
C LYS A 102 2.43 15.35 1.34
N ASP A 103 2.91 16.38 0.65
CA ASP A 103 3.56 17.53 1.28
C ASP A 103 2.65 18.20 2.31
N GLY A 104 3.22 18.53 3.46
CA GLY A 104 2.50 19.20 4.53
C GLY A 104 1.64 18.28 5.40
N VAL A 105 1.57 17.00 5.08
CA VAL A 105 0.85 16.03 5.91
C VAL A 105 1.77 15.49 6.99
N GLU A 106 1.29 15.48 8.21
CA GLU A 106 1.97 14.89 9.36
C GLU A 106 1.21 13.70 9.87
N LEU A 107 1.89 12.56 9.98
CA LEU A 107 1.36 11.38 10.64
C LEU A 107 1.89 11.35 12.07
N LYS A 108 1.04 10.94 13.01
CA LYS A 108 1.39 10.85 14.43
C LYS A 108 1.33 9.40 14.89
N ASP A 109 2.30 9.02 15.72
CA ASP A 109 2.32 7.68 16.32
C ASP A 109 0.99 7.34 16.96
N GLY A 110 0.52 6.15 16.70
CA GLY A 110 -0.74 5.64 17.24
C GLY A 110 -1.95 5.91 16.36
N GLU A 111 -1.85 6.81 15.39
CA GLU A 111 -2.94 7.03 14.43
C GLU A 111 -3.12 5.80 13.54
N THR A 112 -4.36 5.50 13.24
CA THR A 112 -4.73 4.32 12.45
C THR A 112 -5.36 4.75 11.14
N TYR A 113 -4.89 4.15 10.05
CA TYR A 113 -5.38 4.39 8.69
C TYR A 113 -5.89 3.09 8.09
N VAL A 114 -7.08 3.15 7.51
CA VAL A 114 -7.64 2.04 6.75
C VAL A 114 -7.42 2.33 5.27
N LEU A 115 -6.72 1.43 4.62
CA LEU A 115 -6.44 1.49 3.20
C LEU A 115 -7.28 0.45 2.48
N THR A 116 -8.07 0.89 1.52
CA THR A 116 -8.93 0.00 0.73
C THR A 116 -8.54 0.12 -0.73
N VAL A 117 -8.23 -1.00 -1.35
CA VAL A 117 -7.96 -1.05 -2.79
C VAL A 117 -9.15 -1.70 -3.48
N ASP A 118 -9.82 -0.94 -4.30
CA ASP A 118 -11.03 -1.34 -5.02
C ASP A 118 -10.68 -1.68 -6.46
N LEU A 119 -10.86 -2.94 -6.84
CA LEU A 119 -10.58 -3.46 -8.18
C LEU A 119 -11.88 -3.74 -8.97
N THR A 120 -13.03 -3.25 -8.50
CA THR A 120 -14.31 -3.58 -9.15
C THR A 120 -14.39 -3.08 -10.59
N ALA A 121 -13.69 -2.01 -10.92
CA ALA A 121 -13.63 -1.45 -12.27
C ALA A 121 -12.55 -2.10 -13.15
N GLY A 122 -11.75 -3.00 -12.61
CA GLY A 122 -10.67 -3.69 -13.29
C GLY A 122 -9.32 -3.45 -12.65
N VAL A 123 -8.35 -4.32 -12.95
CA VAL A 123 -6.98 -4.21 -12.43
C VAL A 123 -6.22 -3.01 -13.04
N ASP A 124 -6.70 -2.48 -14.14
CA ASP A 124 -6.17 -1.28 -14.79
C ASP A 124 -6.86 0.00 -14.30
N LYS A 125 -7.79 -0.12 -13.36
CA LYS A 125 -8.58 0.98 -12.80
C LYS A 125 -8.74 0.85 -11.28
N ALA A 126 -7.72 0.33 -10.62
CA ALA A 126 -7.74 0.20 -9.16
C ALA A 126 -7.77 1.59 -8.50
N VAL A 127 -8.51 1.69 -7.40
CA VAL A 127 -8.62 2.94 -6.62
C VAL A 127 -8.22 2.66 -5.18
N LEU A 128 -7.26 3.42 -4.70
CA LEU A 128 -6.90 3.43 -3.29
C LEU A 128 -7.75 4.45 -2.55
N LYS A 129 -8.49 3.99 -1.56
CA LYS A 129 -9.25 4.83 -0.63
C LYS A 129 -8.56 4.79 0.72
N VAL A 130 -8.41 5.94 1.34
CA VAL A 130 -7.73 6.07 2.63
C VAL A 130 -8.66 6.74 3.62
N GLU A 131 -8.81 6.12 4.77
CA GLU A 131 -9.65 6.65 5.84
C GLU A 131 -8.87 6.62 7.15
N LYS A 132 -8.77 7.77 7.79
CA LYS A 132 -8.21 7.88 9.13
C LYS A 132 -9.27 7.52 10.15
N LYS A 133 -8.93 6.65 11.07
CA LYS A 133 -9.81 6.27 12.17
C LYS A 133 -9.59 7.07 13.42
#